data_b10cf2c1cebe95db4c4cf9908d78dac7
#
_entry.id   b10cf2c1cebe95db4c4cf9908d78dac7
#
_cell.length_a   1.000
_cell.length_b   1.000
_cell.length_c   1.000
_cell.angle_alpha   90.00
_cell.angle_beta   90.00
_cell.angle_gamma   90.00
#
_symmetry.space_group_name_H-M   'P 1'
#
loop_
_entity.id
_entity.type
_entity.pdbx_description
1 polymer ?
#
loop_
_entity_poly.entity_id
_entity_poly.type
_entity_poly.pdbx_seq_one_letter_code
_entity_poly.pdbx_strand_id
1 'polypeptide(L)'
;CRKLRPDLVLLDVKMPLLNGIDAARLIREERSARCIVMLTSFDDQSCVEQALAAGAAGYLTKPLRAEDILPTLELCLSHTKEDYLLEKNCGSLKRRLASREIVDLAKLTVMEERGLTEEEAYVLIRELSRRKNLSMEQVARSILEKGEAPL
;
A
#
# COMPACT_ATOMS: atom_id res chain seq x y z
N CYS A 1 18.92 4.84 -5.02
CA CYS A 1 17.77 4.39 -4.21
C CYS A 1 17.50 2.89 -4.36
N ARG A 2 17.41 2.33 -5.58
CA ARG A 2 17.07 0.92 -5.84
C ARG A 2 17.89 -0.10 -5.03
N LYS A 3 19.21 0.11 -4.90
CA LYS A 3 20.10 -0.79 -4.17
C LYS A 3 20.06 -0.61 -2.66
N LEU A 4 20.00 0.63 -2.19
CA LEU A 4 20.16 0.97 -0.77
C LEU A 4 18.83 1.01 -0.01
N ARG A 5 17.70 1.24 -0.72
CA ARG A 5 16.37 1.40 -0.11
C ARG A 5 16.40 2.33 1.11
N PRO A 6 16.88 3.57 0.99
CA PRO A 6 17.01 4.47 2.14
C PRO A 6 15.65 4.84 2.71
N ASP A 7 15.59 5.13 4.01
CA ASP A 7 14.38 5.62 4.65
C ASP A 7 14.05 7.05 4.21
N LEU A 8 15.08 7.87 3.95
CA LEU A 8 14.93 9.25 3.49
C LEU A 8 15.96 9.56 2.40
N VAL A 9 15.51 10.34 1.41
CA VAL A 9 16.35 10.88 0.32
C VAL A 9 16.21 12.40 0.30
N LEU A 10 17.36 13.10 0.32
CA LEU A 10 17.43 14.51 -0.03
C LEU A 10 17.71 14.63 -1.53
N LEU A 11 16.88 15.37 -2.25
CA LEU A 11 16.92 15.43 -3.69
C LEU A 11 16.89 16.88 -4.16
N ASP A 12 17.95 17.30 -4.87
CA ASP A 12 17.97 18.64 -5.45
C ASP A 12 16.97 18.73 -6.63
N VAL A 13 16.21 19.81 -6.70
CA VAL A 13 15.31 20.07 -7.84
C VAL A 13 16.13 20.24 -9.12
N LYS A 14 17.19 21.03 -9.09
CA LYS A 14 18.02 21.34 -10.26
C LYS A 14 19.21 20.38 -10.36
N MET A 15 19.02 19.27 -11.06
CA MET A 15 20.10 18.32 -11.35
C MET A 15 20.32 18.20 -12.87
N PRO A 16 21.58 17.97 -13.31
CA PRO A 16 21.87 17.68 -14.70
C PRO A 16 21.29 16.33 -15.11
N LEU A 17 20.91 16.17 -16.37
CA LEU A 17 20.37 14.97 -17.01
C LEU A 17 18.94 14.62 -16.61
N LEU A 18 18.62 14.57 -15.33
CA LEU A 18 17.28 14.26 -14.81
C LEU A 18 16.91 15.31 -13.76
N ASN A 19 15.77 15.97 -13.96
CA ASN A 19 15.22 16.89 -12.99
C ASN A 19 14.85 16.14 -11.70
N GLY A 20 15.08 16.77 -10.54
CA GLY A 20 14.75 16.18 -9.24
C GLY A 20 13.28 15.81 -9.08
N ILE A 21 12.36 16.55 -9.70
CA ILE A 21 10.93 16.25 -9.66
C ILE A 21 10.62 14.95 -10.40
N ASP A 22 11.22 14.73 -11.57
CA ASP A 22 11.05 13.51 -12.33
C ASP A 22 11.72 12.32 -11.62
N ALA A 23 12.89 12.57 -11.00
CA ALA A 23 13.54 11.57 -10.16
C ALA A 23 12.68 11.19 -8.95
N ALA A 24 12.00 12.15 -8.31
CA ALA A 24 11.08 11.90 -7.20
C ALA A 24 9.91 11.01 -7.62
N ARG A 25 9.30 11.27 -8.78
CA ARG A 25 8.23 10.42 -9.34
C ARG A 25 8.69 8.97 -9.52
N LEU A 26 9.86 8.76 -10.14
CA LEU A 26 10.42 7.42 -10.34
C LEU A 26 10.71 6.72 -9.01
N ILE A 27 11.28 7.43 -8.04
CA ILE A 27 11.56 6.88 -6.70
C ILE A 27 10.26 6.42 -6.02
N ARG A 28 9.19 7.21 -6.15
CA ARG A 28 7.88 6.91 -5.60
C ARG A 28 7.21 5.73 -6.30
N GLU A 29 7.16 5.71 -7.63
CA GLU A 29 6.59 4.62 -8.43
C GLU A 29 7.27 3.29 -8.12
N GLU A 30 8.59 3.28 -8.05
CA GLU A 30 9.38 2.11 -7.71
C GLU A 30 9.40 1.78 -6.22
N ARG A 31 8.87 2.66 -5.37
CA ARG A 31 8.95 2.57 -3.90
C ARG A 31 10.39 2.33 -3.42
N SER A 32 11.36 2.95 -4.09
CA SER A 32 12.79 2.74 -3.83
C SER A 32 13.35 3.58 -2.67
N ALA A 33 12.57 4.54 -2.16
CA ALA A 33 12.77 5.21 -0.87
C ALA A 33 11.41 5.48 -0.23
N ARG A 34 11.37 5.67 1.10
CA ARG A 34 10.14 5.94 1.84
C ARG A 34 9.78 7.41 1.89
N CYS A 35 10.76 8.26 2.17
CA CYS A 35 10.59 9.68 2.35
C CYS A 35 11.47 10.43 1.35
N ILE A 36 10.90 11.40 0.65
CA ILE A 36 11.61 12.25 -0.30
C ILE A 36 11.48 13.69 0.19
N VAL A 37 12.60 14.35 0.45
CA VAL A 37 12.66 15.77 0.79
C VAL A 37 13.43 16.50 -0.31
N MET A 38 12.79 17.51 -0.89
CA MET A 38 13.39 18.26 -2.00
C MET A 38 14.26 19.40 -1.49
N LEU A 39 15.35 19.67 -2.19
CA LEU A 39 16.17 20.85 -1.99
C LEU A 39 15.87 21.84 -3.11
N THR A 40 15.44 23.05 -2.76
CA THR A 40 15.04 24.07 -3.73
C THR A 40 15.72 25.42 -3.45
N SER A 41 15.88 26.25 -4.47
CA SER A 41 16.27 27.65 -4.30
C SER A 41 15.03 28.51 -4.04
N PHE A 42 15.22 29.64 -3.34
CA PHE A 42 14.14 30.50 -2.87
C PHE A 42 13.22 31.06 -4.00
N ASP A 43 13.73 31.09 -5.24
CA ASP A 43 13.02 31.68 -6.39
C ASP A 43 12.07 30.72 -7.11
N ASP A 44 11.95 29.47 -6.66
CA ASP A 44 11.22 28.41 -7.39
C ASP A 44 9.93 27.96 -6.68
N GLN A 45 9.08 28.93 -6.29
CA GLN A 45 7.82 28.62 -5.60
C GLN A 45 6.89 27.69 -6.42
N SER A 46 6.92 27.82 -7.76
CA SER A 46 6.19 26.92 -8.66
C SER A 46 6.72 25.47 -8.63
N CYS A 47 7.98 25.27 -8.29
CA CYS A 47 8.59 23.95 -8.16
C CYS A 47 8.16 23.21 -6.89
N VAL A 48 7.76 23.94 -5.84
CA VAL A 48 7.30 23.34 -4.58
C VAL A 48 5.99 22.58 -4.79
N GLU A 49 5.03 23.16 -5.49
CA GLU A 49 3.75 22.49 -5.79
C GLU A 49 3.96 21.25 -6.66
N GLN A 50 4.83 21.35 -7.67
CA GLN A 50 5.17 20.21 -8.52
C GLN A 50 5.92 19.12 -7.76
N ALA A 51 6.79 19.48 -6.82
CA ALA A 51 7.50 18.54 -5.96
C ALA A 51 6.55 17.76 -5.03
N LEU A 52 5.60 18.46 -4.42
CA LEU A 52 4.56 17.83 -3.58
C LEU A 52 3.66 16.91 -4.42
N ALA A 53 3.25 17.36 -5.61
CA ALA A 53 2.48 16.54 -6.56
C ALA A 53 3.26 15.29 -7.02
N ALA A 54 4.60 15.40 -7.14
CA ALA A 54 5.48 14.27 -7.43
C ALA A 54 5.67 13.31 -6.23
N GLY A 55 5.16 13.68 -5.05
CA GLY A 55 5.16 12.88 -3.85
C GLY A 55 6.31 13.12 -2.89
N ALA A 56 6.91 14.30 -2.96
CA ALA A 56 7.81 14.75 -1.90
C ALA A 56 7.04 14.95 -0.59
N ALA A 57 7.62 14.52 0.53
CA ALA A 57 7.05 14.70 1.86
C ALA A 57 7.29 16.10 2.42
N GLY A 58 8.27 16.81 1.85
CA GLY A 58 8.60 18.18 2.22
C GLY A 58 9.73 18.74 1.37
N TYR A 59 10.15 19.96 1.72
CA TYR A 59 11.25 20.63 1.04
C TYR A 59 12.09 21.44 2.01
N LEU A 60 13.34 21.69 1.64
CA LEU A 60 14.29 22.57 2.31
C LEU A 60 14.78 23.62 1.31
N THR A 61 14.86 24.88 1.72
CA THR A 61 15.36 25.98 0.89
C THR A 61 16.85 26.19 1.05
N LYS A 62 17.53 26.45 -0.04
CA LYS A 62 18.94 26.83 -0.02
C LYS A 62 19.07 28.35 0.23
N PRO A 63 20.07 28.83 1.04
CA PRO A 63 21.11 28.02 1.70
C PRO A 63 20.58 27.25 2.90
N LEU A 64 21.02 25.99 3.04
CA LEU A 64 20.61 25.11 4.13
C LEU A 64 21.12 25.63 5.48
N ARG A 65 20.23 25.80 6.42
CA ARG A 65 20.56 26.13 7.82
C ARG A 65 20.49 24.87 8.65
N ALA A 66 21.50 24.63 9.49
CA ALA A 66 21.55 23.44 10.33
C ALA A 66 20.33 23.29 11.26
N GLU A 67 19.78 24.42 11.71
CA GLU A 67 18.59 24.51 12.57
C GLU A 67 17.29 24.07 11.86
N ASP A 68 17.21 24.16 10.53
CA ASP A 68 16.01 23.81 9.76
C ASP A 68 16.03 22.34 9.30
N ILE A 69 17.21 21.76 9.16
CA ILE A 69 17.38 20.42 8.55
C ILE A 69 16.74 19.35 9.42
N LEU A 70 17.19 19.20 10.68
CA LEU A 70 16.74 18.12 11.54
C LEU A 70 15.24 18.16 11.83
N PRO A 71 14.62 19.30 12.20
CA PRO A 71 13.19 19.35 12.44
C PRO A 71 12.36 19.00 11.19
N THR A 72 12.80 19.48 10.03
CA THR A 72 12.10 19.19 8.76
C THR A 72 12.17 17.69 8.42
N LEU A 73 13.34 17.07 8.57
CA LEU A 73 13.53 15.66 8.27
C LEU A 73 12.71 14.77 9.24
N GLU A 74 12.71 15.09 10.53
CA GLU A 74 11.94 14.37 11.53
C GLU A 74 10.43 14.46 11.26
N LEU A 75 9.94 15.64 10.93
CA LEU A 75 8.55 15.85 10.57
C LEU A 75 8.15 15.04 9.32
N CYS A 76 8.95 15.12 8.25
CA CYS A 76 8.69 14.38 7.02
C CYS A 76 8.73 12.86 7.23
N LEU A 77 9.65 12.37 8.04
CA LEU A 77 9.73 10.95 8.39
C LEU A 77 8.53 10.47 9.23
N SER A 78 8.06 11.29 10.17
CA SER A 78 6.90 10.93 11.00
C SER A 78 5.63 10.82 10.16
N HIS A 79 5.35 11.80 9.30
CA HIS A 79 4.20 11.76 8.40
C HIS A 79 4.25 10.56 7.44
N THR A 80 5.42 10.29 6.87
CA THR A 80 5.58 9.13 5.97
C THR A 80 5.36 7.79 6.68
N LYS A 81 5.70 7.69 7.98
CA LYS A 81 5.40 6.49 8.80
C LYS A 81 3.91 6.33 9.02
N GLU A 82 3.21 7.41 9.35
CA GLU A 82 1.75 7.39 9.54
C GLU A 82 1.02 6.99 8.26
N ASP A 83 1.37 7.58 7.12
CA ASP A 83 0.82 7.24 5.81
C ASP A 83 1.05 5.77 5.47
N TYR A 84 2.25 5.25 5.72
CA TYR A 84 2.58 3.85 5.49
C TYR A 84 1.74 2.90 6.36
N LEU A 85 1.53 3.24 7.63
CA LEU A 85 0.69 2.45 8.53
C LEU A 85 -0.78 2.48 8.10
N LEU A 86 -1.28 3.65 7.67
CA LEU A 86 -2.63 3.81 7.15
C LEU A 86 -2.82 2.99 5.86
N GLU A 87 -1.90 3.05 4.91
CA GLU A 87 -1.94 2.24 3.69
C GLU A 87 -1.92 0.74 3.99
N LYS A 88 -1.07 0.31 4.91
CA LYS A 88 -0.97 -1.09 5.33
C LYS A 88 -2.27 -1.57 5.98
N ASN A 89 -2.86 -0.77 6.85
CA ASN A 89 -4.13 -1.08 7.51
C ASN A 89 -5.28 -1.12 6.49
N CYS A 90 -5.35 -0.13 5.61
CA CYS A 90 -6.35 -0.09 4.54
C CYS A 90 -6.21 -1.30 3.60
N GLY A 91 -5.00 -1.67 3.20
CA GLY A 91 -4.74 -2.85 2.39
C GLY A 91 -5.11 -4.17 3.07
N SER A 92 -4.93 -4.26 4.39
CA SER A 92 -5.34 -5.43 5.17
C SER A 92 -6.87 -5.54 5.30
N LEU A 93 -7.54 -4.41 5.53
CA LEU A 93 -9.01 -4.34 5.61
C LEU A 93 -9.66 -4.68 4.27
N LYS A 94 -9.15 -4.12 3.16
CA LYS A 94 -9.63 -4.47 1.80
C LYS A 94 -9.50 -5.97 1.51
N ARG A 95 -8.38 -6.58 1.87
CA ARG A 95 -8.20 -8.03 1.71
C ARG A 95 -9.18 -8.84 2.55
N ARG A 96 -9.42 -8.43 3.80
CA ARG A 96 -10.39 -9.11 4.68
C ARG A 96 -11.83 -9.00 4.15
N LEU A 97 -12.21 -7.83 3.60
CA LEU A 97 -13.51 -7.65 2.96
C LEU A 97 -13.65 -8.54 1.73
N ALA A 98 -12.70 -8.51 0.81
CA ALA A 98 -12.71 -9.36 -0.39
C ALA A 98 -12.74 -10.86 -0.04
N SER A 99 -12.00 -11.28 0.98
CA SER A 99 -12.04 -12.67 1.48
C SER A 99 -13.43 -13.03 2.02
N ARG A 100 -14.10 -12.12 2.74
CA ARG A 100 -15.44 -12.34 3.26
C ARG A 100 -16.47 -12.44 2.14
N GLU A 101 -16.41 -11.55 1.16
CA GLU A 101 -17.31 -11.59 -0.01
C GLU A 101 -17.21 -12.93 -0.76
N ILE A 102 -15.98 -13.44 -0.96
CA ILE A 102 -15.76 -14.74 -1.62
C ILE A 102 -16.39 -15.90 -0.81
N VAL A 103 -16.25 -15.88 0.51
CA VAL A 103 -16.86 -16.89 1.39
C VAL A 103 -18.38 -16.78 1.35
N ASP A 104 -18.94 -15.57 1.33
CA ASP A 104 -20.39 -15.35 1.27
C ASP A 104 -20.97 -15.84 -0.08
N LEU A 105 -20.29 -15.59 -1.19
CA LEU A 105 -20.67 -16.15 -2.49
C LEU A 105 -20.63 -17.69 -2.49
N ALA A 106 -19.58 -18.29 -1.96
CA ALA A 106 -19.47 -19.74 -1.87
C ALA A 106 -20.57 -20.36 -0.98
N LYS A 107 -20.98 -19.67 0.10
CA LYS A 107 -22.15 -20.10 0.90
C LYS A 107 -23.40 -20.15 0.04
N LEU A 108 -23.68 -19.10 -0.73
CA LEU A 108 -24.86 -19.07 -1.61
C LEU A 108 -24.85 -20.22 -2.61
N THR A 109 -23.71 -20.48 -3.27
CA THR A 109 -23.57 -21.61 -4.19
C THR A 109 -23.88 -22.94 -3.50
N VAL A 110 -23.31 -23.19 -2.33
CA VAL A 110 -23.54 -24.44 -1.58
C VAL A 110 -24.99 -24.56 -1.10
N MET A 111 -25.62 -23.45 -0.71
CA MET A 111 -27.04 -23.42 -0.33
C MET A 111 -27.93 -23.83 -1.49
N GLU A 112 -27.67 -23.27 -2.70
CA GLU A 112 -28.42 -23.59 -3.91
C GLU A 112 -28.23 -25.05 -4.37
N GLU A 113 -27.00 -25.53 -4.38
CA GLU A 113 -26.67 -26.88 -4.86
C GLU A 113 -27.14 -28.01 -3.91
N ARG A 114 -27.11 -27.75 -2.61
CA ARG A 114 -27.36 -28.81 -1.59
C ARG A 114 -28.63 -28.60 -0.75
N GLY A 115 -29.35 -27.52 -0.97
CA GLY A 115 -30.54 -27.19 -0.19
C GLY A 115 -30.23 -26.89 1.29
N LEU A 116 -29.04 -26.42 1.61
CA LEU A 116 -28.60 -26.15 2.98
C LEU A 116 -28.99 -24.75 3.42
N THR A 117 -29.13 -24.59 4.73
CA THR A 117 -29.25 -23.26 5.34
C THR A 117 -27.92 -22.53 5.34
N GLU A 118 -27.92 -21.22 5.57
CA GLU A 118 -26.69 -20.42 5.63
C GLU A 118 -25.72 -20.92 6.71
N GLU A 119 -26.25 -21.31 7.87
CA GLU A 119 -25.46 -21.85 8.98
C GLU A 119 -24.81 -23.18 8.62
N GLU A 120 -25.54 -24.08 7.98
CA GLU A 120 -25.03 -25.37 7.52
C GLU A 120 -23.98 -25.21 6.41
N ALA A 121 -24.20 -24.32 5.46
CA ALA A 121 -23.21 -23.99 4.43
C ALA A 121 -21.92 -23.41 5.03
N TYR A 122 -22.02 -22.53 6.01
CA TYR A 122 -20.86 -22.01 6.72
C TYR A 122 -20.08 -23.10 7.47
N VAL A 123 -20.79 -23.96 8.19
CA VAL A 123 -20.18 -25.10 8.91
C VAL A 123 -19.46 -26.03 7.94
N LEU A 124 -20.06 -26.34 6.80
CA LEU A 124 -19.46 -27.18 5.75
C LEU A 124 -18.14 -26.58 5.22
N ILE A 125 -18.14 -25.29 4.86
CA ILE A 125 -16.94 -24.61 4.37
C ILE A 125 -15.85 -24.62 5.45
N ARG A 126 -16.21 -24.39 6.70
CA ARG A 126 -15.29 -24.40 7.84
C ARG A 126 -14.68 -25.78 8.10
N GLU A 127 -15.47 -26.84 8.00
CA GLU A 127 -14.98 -28.22 8.14
C GLU A 127 -14.04 -28.60 7.00
N LEU A 128 -14.37 -28.24 5.76
CA LEU A 128 -13.49 -28.42 4.61
C LEU A 128 -12.16 -27.67 4.77
N SER A 129 -12.20 -26.45 5.30
CA SER A 129 -11.01 -25.65 5.63
C SER A 129 -10.11 -26.39 6.62
N ARG A 130 -10.67 -26.93 7.70
CA ARG A 130 -9.92 -27.68 8.71
C ARG A 130 -9.37 -28.99 8.17
N ARG A 131 -10.21 -29.77 7.48
CA ARG A 131 -9.82 -31.06 6.92
C ARG A 131 -8.71 -30.98 5.88
N LYS A 132 -8.75 -29.95 5.04
CA LYS A 132 -7.75 -29.74 3.97
C LYS A 132 -6.57 -28.85 4.39
N ASN A 133 -6.58 -28.30 5.61
CA ASN A 133 -5.60 -27.35 6.11
C ASN A 133 -5.44 -26.12 5.18
N LEU A 134 -6.55 -25.64 4.64
CA LEU A 134 -6.63 -24.48 3.75
C LEU A 134 -7.39 -23.35 4.45
N SER A 135 -7.17 -22.09 4.03
CA SER A 135 -8.00 -20.98 4.51
C SER A 135 -9.44 -21.12 3.99
N MET A 136 -10.41 -20.53 4.70
CA MET A 136 -11.81 -20.50 4.24
C MET A 136 -11.95 -19.85 2.86
N GLU A 137 -11.15 -18.82 2.57
CA GLU A 137 -11.10 -18.17 1.26
C GLU A 137 -10.64 -19.13 0.16
N GLN A 138 -9.60 -19.93 0.41
CA GLN A 138 -9.11 -20.91 -0.57
C GLN A 138 -10.14 -22.00 -0.86
N VAL A 139 -10.82 -22.47 0.18
CA VAL A 139 -11.93 -23.43 0.03
C VAL A 139 -13.07 -22.80 -0.75
N ALA A 140 -13.46 -21.57 -0.41
CA ALA A 140 -14.52 -20.85 -1.10
C ALA A 140 -14.21 -20.63 -2.59
N ARG A 141 -12.99 -20.22 -2.93
CA ARG A 141 -12.54 -20.12 -4.33
C ARG A 141 -12.64 -21.48 -5.05
N SER A 142 -12.20 -22.56 -4.41
CA SER A 142 -12.27 -23.90 -4.99
C SER A 142 -13.72 -24.36 -5.26
N ILE A 143 -14.67 -23.95 -4.42
CA ILE A 143 -16.10 -24.22 -4.63
C ILE A 143 -16.61 -23.45 -5.84
N LEU A 144 -16.30 -22.14 -5.91
CA LEU A 144 -16.75 -21.27 -7.01
C LEU A 144 -16.14 -21.63 -8.37
N GLU A 145 -14.88 -22.12 -8.39
CA GLU A 145 -14.20 -22.54 -9.62
C GLU A 145 -14.67 -23.87 -10.17
N LYS A 146 -15.06 -24.80 -9.32
CA LYS A 146 -15.41 -26.17 -9.72
C LYS A 146 -16.92 -26.41 -9.84
N GLY A 147 -17.74 -25.45 -9.39
CA GLY A 147 -19.20 -25.61 -9.37
C GLY A 147 -19.69 -26.76 -8.51
N GLU A 148 -18.82 -27.42 -7.75
CA GLU A 148 -19.17 -28.48 -6.81
C GLU A 148 -18.32 -28.37 -5.54
N ALA A 149 -18.96 -28.41 -4.39
CA ALA A 149 -18.24 -28.54 -3.12
C ALA A 149 -17.56 -29.92 -3.09
N PRO A 150 -16.24 -29.99 -3.03
CA PRO A 150 -15.55 -31.29 -3.00
C PRO A 150 -15.96 -32.08 -1.75
N LEU A 151 -16.33 -33.32 -1.95
CA LEU A 151 -16.64 -34.34 -0.93
C LEU A 151 -15.51 -34.48 0.09
#